data_80877d9e4584c016f74146bf1af68f4e
#
_entry.id   80877d9e4584c016f74146bf1af68f4e
#
_cell.length_a   1.000
_cell.length_b   1.000
_cell.length_c   1.000
_cell.angle_alpha   90.00
_cell.angle_beta   90.00
_cell.angle_gamma   90.00
#
_symmetry.space_group_name_H-M   'P 1'
#
loop_
_entity.id
_entity.type
_entity.pdbx_description
1 polymer ?
#
loop_
_entity_poly.entity_id
_entity_poly.type
_entity_poly.pdbx_seq_one_letter_code
_entity_poly.pdbx_strand_id
1 'polypeptide(L)'
;MKRIFIKTLIASVALAAAGVSSAQESRTIKFANQNTAGHPIVLGMEKFKEIVEKNSGGKIKVNVFPGGALGSDQANVSAIQGGTLEMASMNSGIFANQVKEFAIFDFPFMFGSSKEADAVVDGPTGKKLHAKLEEKGIVGLGYYELGFRHISNSKRPINKVEDLEGLKLRVIPNPINVDWVKALGANPTPLPWPEVYSALEQKAVDGQENPVATINGAKLYEVQKNLVLTGHQYNPQSVIISKKFWDKLSAAEKKIVGDAVTESAKFQREKARALEASILDNLKKNGMQVTQLPEAEMAKLRDKMRPVTAKYGVTVGQDLVKELQAEIDKVRSAAAAPAKKSGK
;
A
#
# COMPACT_ATOMS: atom_id res chain seq x y z
N MET A 1 -23.73 0.34 -74.50
CA MET A 1 -24.33 0.26 -73.13
C MET A 1 -23.68 -0.77 -72.23
N LYS A 2 -22.58 -1.48 -72.56
CA LYS A 2 -21.91 -2.47 -71.68
C LYS A 2 -20.68 -1.96 -70.92
N ARG A 3 -20.23 -0.71 -71.05
CA ARG A 3 -19.03 -0.17 -70.42
C ARG A 3 -19.32 0.72 -69.19
N ILE A 4 -20.56 1.08 -68.90
CA ILE A 4 -20.94 1.95 -67.77
C ILE A 4 -21.26 1.12 -66.56
N PHE A 5 -21.69 -0.14 -66.62
CA PHE A 5 -22.04 -1.01 -65.52
C PHE A 5 -20.82 -1.53 -64.68
N ILE A 6 -19.64 -1.58 -65.32
CA ILE A 6 -18.43 -2.13 -64.61
C ILE A 6 -17.77 -1.08 -63.74
N LYS A 7 -17.90 0.22 -64.00
CA LYS A 7 -17.30 1.28 -63.18
C LYS A 7 -18.08 1.58 -61.90
N THR A 8 -19.38 1.27 -61.89
CA THR A 8 -20.22 1.49 -60.67
C THR A 8 -20.07 0.37 -59.62
N LEU A 9 -19.70 -0.84 -60.05
CA LEU A 9 -19.53 -1.98 -59.13
C LEU A 9 -18.21 -1.93 -58.33
N ILE A 10 -17.16 -1.30 -58.90
CA ILE A 10 -15.85 -1.16 -58.24
C ILE A 10 -15.87 -0.04 -57.19
N ALA A 11 -16.68 1.00 -57.38
CA ALA A 11 -16.83 2.08 -56.39
C ALA A 11 -17.61 1.65 -55.14
N SER A 12 -18.52 0.68 -55.23
CA SER A 12 -19.33 0.19 -54.11
C SER A 12 -18.56 -0.77 -53.19
N VAL A 13 -17.52 -1.45 -53.67
CA VAL A 13 -16.68 -2.37 -52.87
C VAL A 13 -15.61 -1.60 -52.10
N ALA A 14 -15.13 -0.45 -52.59
CA ALA A 14 -14.15 0.38 -51.91
C ALA A 14 -14.73 1.16 -50.70
N LEU A 15 -16.05 1.41 -50.63
CA LEU A 15 -16.70 2.10 -49.55
C LEU A 15 -17.09 1.16 -48.38
N ALA A 16 -17.14 -0.16 -48.60
CA ALA A 16 -17.47 -1.15 -47.56
C ALA A 16 -16.25 -1.55 -46.71
N ALA A 17 -15.02 -1.21 -47.12
CA ALA A 17 -13.79 -1.53 -46.38
C ALA A 17 -13.38 -0.42 -45.36
N ALA A 18 -14.08 0.71 -45.29
CA ALA A 18 -13.71 1.85 -44.46
C ALA A 18 -14.52 1.96 -43.14
N GLY A 19 -15.27 0.92 -42.78
CA GLY A 19 -16.30 1.04 -41.72
C GLY A 19 -16.26 0.05 -40.57
N VAL A 20 -15.11 -0.53 -40.22
CA VAL A 20 -14.98 -1.20 -38.91
C VAL A 20 -13.90 -0.48 -38.11
N SER A 21 -14.11 0.81 -37.89
CA SER A 21 -13.58 1.43 -36.69
C SER A 21 -14.35 0.79 -35.54
N SER A 22 -13.83 -0.30 -34.99
CA SER A 22 -14.29 -0.83 -33.72
C SER A 22 -14.25 0.35 -32.76
N ALA A 23 -15.42 0.91 -32.45
CA ALA A 23 -15.58 1.89 -31.38
C ALA A 23 -15.11 1.18 -30.10
N GLN A 24 -13.83 1.32 -29.79
CA GLN A 24 -13.24 0.74 -28.60
C GLN A 24 -13.98 1.35 -27.42
N GLU A 25 -14.73 0.51 -26.73
CA GLU A 25 -15.59 0.88 -25.60
C GLU A 25 -14.78 1.68 -24.58
N SER A 26 -15.26 2.87 -24.21
CA SER A 26 -14.58 3.67 -23.20
C SER A 26 -14.67 2.96 -21.84
N ARG A 27 -13.55 2.89 -21.14
CA ARG A 27 -13.46 2.27 -19.80
C ARG A 27 -13.35 3.35 -18.75
N THR A 28 -13.94 3.09 -17.58
CA THR A 28 -13.74 3.95 -16.40
C THR A 28 -13.22 3.10 -15.25
N ILE A 29 -12.14 3.55 -14.63
CA ILE A 29 -11.54 2.97 -13.43
C ILE A 29 -11.83 3.91 -12.26
N LYS A 30 -12.62 3.45 -11.29
CA LYS A 30 -12.68 4.06 -9.96
C LYS A 30 -11.52 3.50 -9.16
N PHE A 31 -10.65 4.38 -8.64
CA PHE A 31 -9.46 4.01 -7.88
C PHE A 31 -9.57 4.56 -6.46
N ALA A 32 -9.80 3.68 -5.47
CA ALA A 32 -10.05 4.02 -4.07
C ALA A 32 -8.81 3.92 -3.18
N ASN A 33 -8.72 4.78 -2.18
CA ASN A 33 -7.73 4.71 -1.10
C ASN A 33 -8.22 5.41 0.17
N GLN A 34 -7.68 5.00 1.34
CA GLN A 34 -8.05 5.55 2.63
C GLN A 34 -7.35 6.87 2.98
N ASN A 35 -6.21 7.18 2.36
CA ASN A 35 -5.45 8.39 2.66
C ASN A 35 -6.08 9.61 1.99
N THR A 36 -5.94 10.76 2.63
CA THR A 36 -6.49 12.05 2.16
C THR A 36 -5.73 12.60 0.95
N ALA A 37 -6.35 13.53 0.24
CA ALA A 37 -5.70 14.26 -0.86
C ALA A 37 -4.37 14.90 -0.38
N GLY A 38 -3.35 14.86 -1.25
CA GLY A 38 -2.00 15.34 -0.94
C GLY A 38 -1.09 14.30 -0.25
N HIS A 39 -1.64 13.19 0.25
CA HIS A 39 -0.82 12.08 0.76
C HIS A 39 -0.01 11.44 -0.39
N PRO A 40 1.26 11.03 -0.17
CA PRO A 40 2.10 10.43 -1.24
C PRO A 40 1.44 9.29 -2.01
N ILE A 41 0.63 8.43 -1.35
CA ILE A 41 -0.16 7.40 -2.03
C ILE A 41 -1.11 8.01 -3.06
N VAL A 42 -1.85 9.06 -2.67
CA VAL A 42 -2.81 9.72 -3.56
C VAL A 42 -2.10 10.43 -4.72
N LEU A 43 -0.93 11.03 -4.47
CA LEU A 43 -0.09 11.58 -5.55
C LEU A 43 0.33 10.48 -6.55
N GLY A 44 0.64 9.28 -6.07
CA GLY A 44 0.89 8.12 -6.93
C GLY A 44 -0.33 7.71 -7.75
N MET A 45 -1.52 7.73 -7.15
CA MET A 45 -2.78 7.44 -7.86
C MET A 45 -3.09 8.48 -8.95
N GLU A 46 -2.85 9.77 -8.68
CA GLU A 46 -3.00 10.83 -9.69
C GLU A 46 -1.97 10.67 -10.82
N LYS A 47 -0.74 10.25 -10.48
CA LYS A 47 0.27 9.92 -11.50
C LYS A 47 -0.15 8.72 -12.36
N PHE A 48 -0.71 7.68 -11.75
CA PHE A 48 -1.30 6.54 -12.47
C PHE A 48 -2.40 7.00 -13.44
N LYS A 49 -3.31 7.86 -12.97
CA LYS A 49 -4.37 8.45 -13.80
C LYS A 49 -3.79 9.17 -15.02
N GLU A 50 -2.83 10.07 -14.80
CA GLU A 50 -2.15 10.81 -15.88
C GLU A 50 -1.60 9.88 -16.95
N ILE A 51 -0.88 8.83 -16.53
CA ILE A 51 -0.23 7.88 -17.44
C ILE A 51 -1.27 7.07 -18.22
N VAL A 52 -2.27 6.52 -17.52
CA VAL A 52 -3.32 5.70 -18.15
C VAL A 52 -4.13 6.51 -19.15
N GLU A 53 -4.61 7.68 -18.78
CA GLU A 53 -5.42 8.53 -19.66
C GLU A 53 -4.63 8.97 -20.90
N LYS A 54 -3.36 9.35 -20.71
CA LYS A 54 -2.46 9.71 -21.81
C LYS A 54 -2.20 8.53 -22.76
N ASN A 55 -1.77 7.40 -22.22
CA ASN A 55 -1.33 6.26 -23.01
C ASN A 55 -2.49 5.51 -23.68
N SER A 56 -3.70 5.62 -23.14
CA SER A 56 -4.92 5.09 -23.77
C SER A 56 -5.55 6.05 -24.80
N GLY A 57 -4.97 7.25 -25.00
CA GLY A 57 -5.59 8.28 -25.84
C GLY A 57 -6.96 8.72 -25.29
N GLY A 58 -7.13 8.70 -23.96
CA GLY A 58 -8.38 9.05 -23.29
C GLY A 58 -9.47 7.98 -23.32
N LYS A 59 -9.20 6.80 -23.84
CA LYS A 59 -10.17 5.69 -23.89
C LYS A 59 -10.38 5.01 -22.52
N ILE A 60 -9.38 5.06 -21.63
CA ILE A 60 -9.50 4.65 -20.25
C ILE A 60 -9.48 5.91 -19.37
N LYS A 61 -10.57 6.16 -18.67
CA LYS A 61 -10.70 7.25 -17.68
C LYS A 61 -10.42 6.71 -16.29
N VAL A 62 -9.75 7.50 -15.45
CA VAL A 62 -9.46 7.16 -14.06
C VAL A 62 -10.03 8.22 -13.12
N ASN A 63 -10.88 7.79 -12.20
CA ASN A 63 -11.41 8.64 -11.14
C ASN A 63 -10.79 8.22 -9.81
N VAL A 64 -10.03 9.10 -9.19
CA VAL A 64 -9.37 8.88 -7.90
C VAL A 64 -10.32 9.25 -6.76
N PHE A 65 -10.49 8.33 -5.80
CA PHE A 65 -11.34 8.49 -4.62
C PHE A 65 -10.50 8.36 -3.34
N PRO A 66 -9.92 9.46 -2.84
CA PRO A 66 -9.13 9.48 -1.61
C PRO A 66 -10.01 9.55 -0.36
N GLY A 67 -9.40 9.43 0.83
CA GLY A 67 -10.03 9.70 2.12
C GLY A 67 -11.09 8.68 2.55
N GLY A 68 -11.10 7.47 1.98
CA GLY A 68 -12.11 6.47 2.31
C GLY A 68 -13.51 6.77 1.74
N ALA A 69 -13.60 7.63 0.73
CA ALA A 69 -14.88 8.06 0.12
C ALA A 69 -15.74 6.90 -0.40
N LEU A 70 -15.12 5.76 -0.72
CA LEU A 70 -15.82 4.53 -1.18
C LEU A 70 -15.88 3.43 -0.10
N GLY A 71 -15.74 3.78 1.17
CA GLY A 71 -15.82 2.86 2.31
C GLY A 71 -14.45 2.41 2.85
N SER A 72 -14.47 1.52 3.83
CA SER A 72 -13.26 0.96 4.47
C SER A 72 -12.49 0.03 3.52
N ASP A 73 -11.25 -0.36 3.90
CA ASP A 73 -10.47 -1.34 3.13
C ASP A 73 -11.21 -2.67 2.95
N GLN A 74 -11.89 -3.16 3.99
CA GLN A 74 -12.67 -4.40 3.93
C GLN A 74 -13.85 -4.27 2.94
N ALA A 75 -14.54 -3.13 2.97
CA ALA A 75 -15.64 -2.85 2.02
C ALA A 75 -15.11 -2.78 0.57
N ASN A 76 -13.94 -2.14 0.38
CA ASN A 76 -13.30 -2.04 -0.93
C ASN A 76 -12.83 -3.40 -1.45
N VAL A 77 -12.30 -4.30 -0.59
CA VAL A 77 -11.97 -5.69 -0.98
C VAL A 77 -13.23 -6.39 -1.51
N SER A 78 -14.34 -6.32 -0.76
CA SER A 78 -15.60 -6.93 -1.17
C SER A 78 -16.14 -6.35 -2.49
N ALA A 79 -16.05 -5.03 -2.66
CA ALA A 79 -16.48 -4.34 -3.87
C ALA A 79 -15.64 -4.73 -5.11
N ILE A 80 -14.31 -4.88 -4.95
CA ILE A 80 -13.39 -5.34 -6.00
C ILE A 80 -13.71 -6.78 -6.40
N GLN A 81 -13.90 -7.68 -5.42
CA GLN A 81 -14.28 -9.08 -5.66
C GLN A 81 -15.66 -9.16 -6.36
N GLY A 82 -16.59 -8.32 -5.95
CA GLY A 82 -17.93 -8.18 -6.57
C GLY A 82 -17.88 -7.58 -7.98
N GLY A 83 -16.86 -6.78 -8.30
CA GLY A 83 -16.71 -6.06 -9.58
C GLY A 83 -17.47 -4.73 -9.63
N THR A 84 -17.84 -4.17 -8.48
CA THR A 84 -18.51 -2.86 -8.36
C THR A 84 -17.52 -1.72 -8.14
N LEU A 85 -16.28 -2.04 -7.80
CA LEU A 85 -15.11 -1.16 -7.73
C LEU A 85 -14.02 -1.75 -8.63
N GLU A 86 -13.39 -0.92 -9.47
CA GLU A 86 -12.39 -1.39 -10.41
C GLU A 86 -11.01 -1.54 -9.74
N MET A 87 -10.53 -0.52 -9.02
CA MET A 87 -9.19 -0.52 -8.41
C MET A 87 -9.19 0.04 -6.98
N ALA A 88 -8.26 -0.45 -6.18
CA ALA A 88 -7.91 0.15 -4.89
C ALA A 88 -6.41 0.01 -4.60
N SER A 89 -5.91 0.88 -3.71
CA SER A 89 -4.63 0.70 -3.04
C SER A 89 -4.89 0.62 -1.53
N MET A 90 -4.38 -0.43 -0.87
CA MET A 90 -4.63 -0.67 0.55
C MET A 90 -3.50 -1.43 1.22
N ASN A 91 -3.45 -1.38 2.55
CA ASN A 91 -2.49 -2.15 3.33
C ASN A 91 -2.52 -3.63 2.94
N SER A 92 -1.36 -4.17 2.59
CA SER A 92 -1.26 -5.56 2.11
C SER A 92 -1.66 -6.58 3.17
N GLY A 93 -1.43 -6.29 4.46
CA GLY A 93 -1.82 -7.16 5.58
C GLY A 93 -3.34 -7.38 5.71
N ILE A 94 -4.18 -6.54 5.12
CA ILE A 94 -5.63 -6.73 5.08
C ILE A 94 -6.02 -8.05 4.40
N PHE A 95 -5.24 -8.50 3.43
CA PHE A 95 -5.49 -9.75 2.71
C PHE A 95 -5.21 -11.00 3.55
N ALA A 96 -4.55 -10.88 4.71
CA ALA A 96 -4.25 -12.02 5.58
C ALA A 96 -5.50 -12.80 6.02
N ASN A 97 -6.66 -12.14 6.07
CA ASN A 97 -7.94 -12.78 6.36
C ASN A 97 -8.43 -13.75 5.27
N GLN A 98 -7.90 -13.63 4.04
CA GLN A 98 -8.28 -14.46 2.90
C GLN A 98 -7.11 -15.32 2.39
N VAL A 99 -5.90 -14.81 2.52
CA VAL A 99 -4.63 -15.43 2.13
C VAL A 99 -3.65 -15.19 3.27
N LYS A 100 -3.57 -16.14 4.19
CA LYS A 100 -2.83 -16.01 5.46
C LYS A 100 -1.38 -15.56 5.31
N GLU A 101 -0.76 -15.87 4.17
CA GLU A 101 0.61 -15.50 3.85
C GLU A 101 0.85 -13.99 3.80
N PHE A 102 -0.18 -13.19 3.52
CA PHE A 102 -0.07 -11.73 3.55
C PHE A 102 0.22 -11.15 4.94
N ALA A 103 -0.02 -11.93 6.02
CA ALA A 103 0.37 -11.51 7.37
C ALA A 103 1.88 -11.24 7.51
N ILE A 104 2.72 -11.77 6.59
CA ILE A 104 4.17 -11.54 6.59
C ILE A 104 4.54 -10.07 6.47
N PHE A 105 3.71 -9.26 5.79
CA PHE A 105 3.93 -7.81 5.67
C PHE A 105 3.63 -7.03 6.96
N ASP A 106 2.97 -7.66 7.92
CA ASP A 106 2.70 -7.08 9.23
C ASP A 106 3.68 -7.60 10.32
N PHE A 107 4.73 -8.34 9.93
CA PHE A 107 5.74 -8.80 10.88
C PHE A 107 6.54 -7.63 11.44
N PRO A 108 6.56 -7.46 12.78
CA PRO A 108 7.39 -6.44 13.39
C PRO A 108 8.86 -6.61 13.04
N PHE A 109 9.52 -5.48 12.72
CA PHE A 109 10.96 -5.39 12.43
C PHE A 109 11.47 -6.33 11.32
N MET A 110 10.59 -6.74 10.40
CA MET A 110 10.98 -7.57 9.26
C MET A 110 11.94 -6.83 8.33
N PHE A 111 11.66 -5.57 8.04
CA PHE A 111 12.47 -4.72 7.18
C PHE A 111 13.26 -3.70 8.00
N GLY A 112 14.54 -3.56 7.72
CA GLY A 112 15.40 -2.53 8.29
C GLY A 112 15.53 -1.27 7.43
N SER A 113 15.08 -1.33 6.17
CA SER A 113 15.13 -0.20 5.25
C SER A 113 14.09 -0.32 4.13
N SER A 114 13.75 0.81 3.50
CA SER A 114 12.89 0.83 2.31
C SER A 114 13.49 0.04 1.14
N LYS A 115 14.83 -0.05 1.04
CA LYS A 115 15.48 -0.86 0.00
C LYS A 115 15.24 -2.35 0.18
N GLU A 116 15.24 -2.84 1.42
CA GLU A 116 14.90 -4.21 1.73
C GLU A 116 13.43 -4.50 1.37
N ALA A 117 12.54 -3.58 1.73
CA ALA A 117 11.13 -3.70 1.38
C ALA A 117 10.90 -3.71 -0.14
N ASP A 118 11.54 -2.78 -0.88
CA ASP A 118 11.47 -2.71 -2.35
C ASP A 118 11.90 -4.05 -3.00
N ALA A 119 13.02 -4.62 -2.53
CA ALA A 119 13.52 -5.88 -3.08
C ALA A 119 12.52 -7.03 -2.93
N VAL A 120 11.81 -7.08 -1.79
CA VAL A 120 10.81 -8.13 -1.52
C VAL A 120 9.52 -7.89 -2.28
N VAL A 121 8.95 -6.66 -2.24
CA VAL A 121 7.63 -6.41 -2.85
C VAL A 121 7.69 -6.43 -4.38
N ASP A 122 8.81 -6.01 -4.99
CA ASP A 122 9.01 -6.06 -6.44
C ASP A 122 9.64 -7.40 -6.88
N GLY A 123 10.13 -8.17 -5.92
CA GLY A 123 10.78 -9.44 -6.10
C GLY A 123 9.83 -10.63 -6.27
N PRO A 124 10.39 -11.85 -6.23
CA PRO A 124 9.62 -13.08 -6.33
C PRO A 124 8.55 -13.23 -5.24
N THR A 125 8.88 -12.88 -3.99
CA THR A 125 7.95 -13.00 -2.85
C THR A 125 6.70 -12.13 -3.06
N GLY A 126 6.86 -10.84 -3.41
CA GLY A 126 5.73 -9.96 -3.65
C GLY A 126 4.84 -10.43 -4.81
N LYS A 127 5.44 -10.87 -5.90
CA LYS A 127 4.72 -11.43 -7.06
C LYS A 127 3.96 -12.71 -6.72
N LYS A 128 4.58 -13.62 -5.98
CA LYS A 128 3.98 -14.87 -5.50
C LYS A 128 2.76 -14.61 -4.61
N LEU A 129 2.84 -13.61 -3.73
CA LEU A 129 1.73 -13.23 -2.89
C LEU A 129 0.57 -12.63 -3.71
N HIS A 130 0.85 -11.71 -4.64
CA HIS A 130 -0.18 -11.17 -5.51
C HIS A 130 -0.87 -12.23 -6.37
N ALA A 131 -0.13 -13.21 -6.88
CA ALA A 131 -0.72 -14.31 -7.66
C ALA A 131 -1.77 -15.10 -6.87
N LYS A 132 -1.61 -15.25 -5.53
CA LYS A 132 -2.60 -15.92 -4.69
C LYS A 132 -3.94 -15.16 -4.57
N LEU A 133 -3.97 -13.87 -4.89
CA LEU A 133 -5.20 -13.08 -4.87
C LEU A 133 -6.12 -13.39 -6.06
N GLU A 134 -5.59 -13.96 -7.14
CA GLU A 134 -6.41 -14.24 -8.34
C GLU A 134 -7.53 -15.21 -8.08
N GLU A 135 -7.30 -16.24 -7.24
CA GLU A 135 -8.33 -17.18 -6.79
C GLU A 135 -9.42 -16.50 -5.93
N LYS A 136 -9.13 -15.31 -5.40
CA LYS A 136 -10.07 -14.48 -4.65
C LYS A 136 -10.75 -13.41 -5.50
N GLY A 137 -10.61 -13.47 -6.83
CA GLY A 137 -11.20 -12.51 -7.75
C GLY A 137 -10.50 -11.14 -7.80
N ILE A 138 -9.24 -11.08 -7.38
CA ILE A 138 -8.43 -9.87 -7.31
C ILE A 138 -7.13 -10.07 -8.09
N VAL A 139 -6.73 -9.12 -8.92
CA VAL A 139 -5.42 -9.10 -9.58
C VAL A 139 -4.53 -8.08 -8.89
N GLY A 140 -3.37 -8.52 -8.38
CA GLY A 140 -2.34 -7.63 -7.84
C GLY A 140 -1.47 -7.08 -8.96
N LEU A 141 -1.33 -5.76 -9.04
CA LEU A 141 -0.60 -5.08 -10.11
C LEU A 141 0.77 -4.55 -9.69
N GLY A 142 0.96 -4.28 -8.40
CA GLY A 142 2.19 -3.74 -7.85
C GLY A 142 1.99 -3.22 -6.43
N TYR A 143 3.02 -2.55 -5.90
CA TYR A 143 2.99 -2.06 -4.52
C TYR A 143 3.39 -0.60 -4.45
N TYR A 144 2.60 0.20 -3.73
CA TYR A 144 2.99 1.53 -3.24
C TYR A 144 3.61 1.41 -1.84
N GLU A 145 4.26 2.46 -1.38
CA GLU A 145 4.83 2.57 -0.04
C GLU A 145 3.94 3.42 0.85
N LEU A 146 3.38 2.84 1.92
CA LEU A 146 2.84 3.63 3.00
C LEU A 146 4.00 4.11 3.92
N GLY A 147 4.95 3.22 4.18
CA GLY A 147 6.18 3.50 4.90
C GLY A 147 6.30 2.82 6.25
N PHE A 148 7.33 3.21 7.02
CA PHE A 148 7.55 2.73 8.38
C PHE A 148 6.58 3.36 9.36
N ARG A 149 6.02 2.53 10.23
CA ARG A 149 5.00 2.89 11.20
C ARG A 149 5.61 3.24 12.55
N HIS A 150 4.99 4.21 13.19
CA HIS A 150 5.37 4.79 14.47
C HIS A 150 4.15 4.89 15.38
N ILE A 151 4.34 4.94 16.71
CA ILE A 151 3.24 4.96 17.67
C ILE A 151 2.98 6.40 18.11
N SER A 152 1.72 6.85 18.00
CA SER A 152 1.28 8.12 18.60
C SER A 152 0.26 7.89 19.71
N ASN A 153 0.22 8.79 20.70
CA ASN A 153 -0.75 8.75 21.76
C ASN A 153 -1.03 10.15 22.37
N SER A 154 -2.16 10.27 23.09
CA SER A 154 -2.58 11.50 23.75
C SER A 154 -2.23 11.55 25.24
N LYS A 155 -1.69 10.47 25.83
CA LYS A 155 -1.54 10.32 27.29
C LYS A 155 -0.19 10.80 27.82
N ARG A 156 0.92 10.33 27.23
CA ARG A 156 2.28 10.55 27.74
C ARG A 156 3.35 10.37 26.67
N PRO A 157 4.51 11.03 26.81
CA PRO A 157 5.69 10.68 26.03
C PRO A 157 6.09 9.22 26.29
N ILE A 158 6.64 8.56 25.28
CA ILE A 158 7.18 7.21 25.37
C ILE A 158 8.71 7.32 25.31
N ASN A 159 9.37 7.04 26.41
CA ASN A 159 10.82 7.09 26.58
C ASN A 159 11.43 5.70 26.83
N LYS A 160 10.62 4.74 27.25
CA LYS A 160 10.95 3.33 27.46
C LYS A 160 9.77 2.45 27.08
N VAL A 161 10.02 1.16 26.88
CA VAL A 161 8.98 0.22 26.41
C VAL A 161 7.82 0.10 27.40
N GLU A 162 8.10 0.17 28.72
CA GLU A 162 7.10 0.08 29.76
C GLU A 162 6.10 1.26 29.73
N ASP A 163 6.45 2.40 29.12
CA ASP A 163 5.52 3.53 28.94
C ASP A 163 4.34 3.19 28.00
N LEU A 164 4.44 2.10 27.23
CA LEU A 164 3.34 1.61 26.39
C LEU A 164 2.30 0.80 27.18
N GLU A 165 2.65 0.31 28.37
CA GLU A 165 1.77 -0.56 29.16
C GLU A 165 0.44 0.15 29.50
N GLY A 166 -0.66 -0.59 29.33
CA GLY A 166 -2.02 -0.13 29.62
C GLY A 166 -2.62 0.84 28.59
N LEU A 167 -1.83 1.38 27.63
CA LEU A 167 -2.39 2.24 26.58
C LEU A 167 -3.39 1.48 25.71
N LYS A 168 -4.54 2.07 25.44
CA LYS A 168 -5.50 1.59 24.44
C LYS A 168 -5.01 2.03 23.07
N LEU A 169 -4.44 1.11 22.30
CA LEU A 169 -3.90 1.40 20.97
C LEU A 169 -4.82 0.85 19.87
N ARG A 170 -5.28 1.74 19.02
CA ARG A 170 -5.96 1.31 17.80
C ARG A 170 -4.95 0.64 16.87
N VAL A 171 -5.34 -0.49 16.31
CA VAL A 171 -4.58 -1.23 15.30
C VAL A 171 -5.43 -1.52 14.06
N ILE A 172 -4.76 -1.84 12.94
CA ILE A 172 -5.42 -2.40 11.76
C ILE A 172 -6.05 -3.74 12.15
N PRO A 173 -7.30 -4.06 11.72
CA PRO A 173 -7.97 -5.31 12.02
C PRO A 173 -7.27 -6.53 11.41
N ASN A 174 -6.19 -6.98 12.05
CA ASN A 174 -5.41 -8.17 11.71
C ASN A 174 -4.92 -8.80 13.01
N PRO A 175 -5.05 -10.12 13.22
CA PRO A 175 -4.65 -10.79 14.45
C PRO A 175 -3.21 -10.55 14.90
N ILE A 176 -2.26 -10.48 13.97
CA ILE A 176 -0.85 -10.20 14.33
C ILE A 176 -0.70 -8.81 14.97
N ASN A 177 -1.46 -7.81 14.49
CA ASN A 177 -1.41 -6.45 15.05
C ASN A 177 -2.00 -6.39 16.46
N VAL A 178 -2.99 -7.22 16.75
CA VAL A 178 -3.52 -7.40 18.11
C VAL A 178 -2.47 -8.04 19.01
N ASP A 179 -1.79 -9.07 18.52
CA ASP A 179 -0.86 -9.85 19.34
C ASP A 179 0.41 -9.07 19.69
N TRP A 180 1.00 -8.31 18.76
CA TRP A 180 2.20 -7.54 19.10
C TRP A 180 1.90 -6.39 20.08
N VAL A 181 0.72 -5.75 20.00
CA VAL A 181 0.31 -4.73 20.98
C VAL A 181 0.17 -5.35 22.37
N LYS A 182 -0.46 -6.54 22.46
CA LYS A 182 -0.53 -7.29 23.73
C LYS A 182 0.83 -7.66 24.28
N ALA A 183 1.77 -8.06 23.43
CA ALA A 183 3.13 -8.40 23.84
C ALA A 183 3.87 -7.22 24.48
N LEU A 184 3.47 -5.99 24.19
CA LEU A 184 3.98 -4.76 24.81
C LEU A 184 3.26 -4.38 26.11
N GLY A 185 2.27 -5.15 26.56
CA GLY A 185 1.44 -4.83 27.73
C GLY A 185 0.38 -3.75 27.44
N ALA A 186 0.17 -3.36 26.21
CA ALA A 186 -0.86 -2.43 25.78
C ALA A 186 -2.18 -3.15 25.44
N ASN A 187 -3.26 -2.38 25.32
CA ASN A 187 -4.60 -2.89 25.02
C ASN A 187 -4.97 -2.59 23.57
N PRO A 188 -4.94 -3.58 22.66
CA PRO A 188 -5.25 -3.38 21.25
C PRO A 188 -6.76 -3.20 21.02
N THR A 189 -7.10 -2.25 20.17
CA THR A 189 -8.48 -2.02 19.69
C THR A 189 -8.48 -2.03 18.17
N PRO A 190 -8.86 -3.15 17.51
CA PRO A 190 -8.97 -3.21 16.06
C PRO A 190 -10.12 -2.33 15.58
N LEU A 191 -9.83 -1.30 14.76
CA LEU A 191 -10.84 -0.42 14.16
C LEU A 191 -10.51 -0.16 12.69
N PRO A 192 -11.51 -0.11 11.79
CA PRO A 192 -11.34 0.37 10.42
C PRO A 192 -10.84 1.82 10.40
N TRP A 193 -10.08 2.17 9.37
CA TRP A 193 -9.46 3.50 9.29
C TRP A 193 -10.44 4.68 9.37
N PRO A 194 -11.64 4.67 8.72
CA PRO A 194 -12.57 5.81 8.81
C PRO A 194 -13.04 6.15 10.23
N GLU A 195 -12.94 5.21 11.17
CA GLU A 195 -13.38 5.40 12.55
C GLU A 195 -12.28 5.96 13.47
N VAL A 196 -11.02 5.97 13.01
CA VAL A 196 -9.84 6.21 13.87
C VAL A 196 -9.82 7.63 14.45
N TYR A 197 -10.02 8.66 13.61
CA TYR A 197 -9.96 10.04 14.08
C TYR A 197 -11.00 10.29 15.19
N SER A 198 -12.24 9.87 14.96
CA SER A 198 -13.33 10.02 15.93
C SER A 198 -13.07 9.25 17.23
N ALA A 199 -12.54 8.02 17.13
CA ALA A 199 -12.19 7.23 18.30
C ALA A 199 -11.08 7.86 19.16
N LEU A 200 -10.09 8.50 18.52
CA LEU A 200 -9.03 9.26 19.19
C LEU A 200 -9.56 10.54 19.82
N GLU A 201 -10.40 11.30 19.10
CA GLU A 201 -11.02 12.53 19.58
C GLU A 201 -11.89 12.28 20.81
N GLN A 202 -12.72 11.24 20.76
CA GLN A 202 -13.60 10.83 21.85
C GLN A 202 -12.87 10.09 22.99
N LYS A 203 -11.54 9.86 22.84
CA LYS A 203 -10.71 9.13 23.80
C LYS A 203 -11.18 7.69 24.06
N ALA A 204 -11.89 7.09 23.10
CA ALA A 204 -12.21 5.67 23.12
C ALA A 204 -10.94 4.82 23.02
N VAL A 205 -9.94 5.33 22.30
CA VAL A 205 -8.56 4.83 22.27
C VAL A 205 -7.59 5.96 22.65
N ASP A 206 -6.46 5.60 23.25
CA ASP A 206 -5.43 6.56 23.70
C ASP A 206 -4.45 6.90 22.58
N GLY A 207 -4.27 5.99 21.63
CA GLY A 207 -3.31 6.14 20.55
C GLY A 207 -3.57 5.22 19.37
N GLN A 208 -2.68 5.33 18.40
CA GLN A 208 -2.65 4.53 17.18
C GLN A 208 -1.21 4.41 16.66
N GLU A 209 -1.00 3.68 15.58
CA GLU A 209 0.28 3.57 14.92
C GLU A 209 0.11 3.72 13.40
N ASN A 210 0.97 4.52 12.79
CA ASN A 210 1.00 4.80 11.34
C ASN A 210 2.32 5.47 10.95
N PRO A 211 2.65 5.52 9.65
CA PRO A 211 3.70 6.39 9.15
C PRO A 211 3.38 7.86 9.34
N VAL A 212 4.43 8.68 9.43
CA VAL A 212 4.29 10.13 9.66
C VAL A 212 3.44 10.84 8.60
N ALA A 213 3.48 10.37 7.35
CA ALA A 213 2.67 10.92 6.26
C ALA A 213 1.16 10.74 6.51
N THR A 214 0.76 9.57 7.02
CA THR A 214 -0.64 9.28 7.36
C THR A 214 -1.07 10.08 8.59
N ILE A 215 -0.23 10.16 9.63
CA ILE A 215 -0.49 10.97 10.84
C ILE A 215 -0.71 12.43 10.45
N ASN A 216 0.13 12.97 9.58
CA ASN A 216 0.04 14.34 9.10
C ASN A 216 -1.17 14.58 8.20
N GLY A 217 -1.38 13.72 7.21
CA GLY A 217 -2.46 13.86 6.23
C GLY A 217 -3.85 13.78 6.86
N ALA A 218 -4.03 12.91 7.86
CA ALA A 218 -5.26 12.79 8.63
C ALA A 218 -5.32 13.79 9.81
N LYS A 219 -4.36 14.71 9.94
CA LYS A 219 -4.29 15.71 11.00
C LYS A 219 -4.37 15.13 12.42
N LEU A 220 -3.85 13.92 12.63
CA LEU A 220 -3.92 13.27 13.94
C LEU A 220 -3.19 14.06 15.04
N TYR A 221 -2.31 15.00 14.69
CA TYR A 221 -1.70 15.94 15.64
C TYR A 221 -2.71 16.81 16.40
N GLU A 222 -3.94 16.98 15.89
CA GLU A 222 -5.01 17.69 16.59
C GLU A 222 -5.47 16.91 17.85
N VAL A 223 -5.47 15.57 17.77
CA VAL A 223 -5.97 14.64 18.81
C VAL A 223 -4.89 13.78 19.44
N GLN A 224 -3.63 13.86 18.97
CA GLN A 224 -2.47 13.09 19.45
C GLN A 224 -1.30 14.03 19.74
N LYS A 225 -0.79 14.00 20.98
CA LYS A 225 0.27 14.93 21.41
C LYS A 225 1.68 14.35 21.36
N ASN A 226 1.81 13.03 21.43
CA ASN A 226 3.10 12.34 21.51
C ASN A 226 3.26 11.40 20.33
N LEU A 227 4.45 11.38 19.73
CA LEU A 227 4.87 10.49 18.66
C LEU A 227 6.22 9.89 19.02
N VAL A 228 6.30 8.56 19.14
CA VAL A 228 7.58 7.86 19.29
C VAL A 228 7.95 7.18 17.97
N LEU A 229 9.15 7.48 17.48
CA LEU A 229 9.65 6.93 16.21
C LEU A 229 10.21 5.52 16.45
N THR A 230 9.36 4.52 16.29
CA THR A 230 9.71 3.11 16.51
C THR A 230 10.13 2.38 15.23
N GLY A 231 9.60 2.76 14.08
CA GLY A 231 9.82 2.03 12.84
C GLY A 231 9.51 0.54 12.94
N HIS A 232 8.59 0.17 13.84
CA HIS A 232 8.35 -1.21 14.23
C HIS A 232 7.75 -2.08 13.14
N GLN A 233 7.20 -1.50 12.10
CA GLN A 233 6.58 -2.21 10.99
C GLN A 233 6.70 -1.38 9.70
N TYR A 234 6.96 -2.02 8.57
CA TYR A 234 6.85 -1.39 7.24
C TYR A 234 5.60 -1.89 6.54
N ASN A 235 4.82 -0.99 6.00
CA ASN A 235 3.62 -1.34 5.27
C ASN A 235 3.72 -1.05 3.77
N PRO A 236 3.80 -2.09 2.93
CA PRO A 236 3.50 -1.95 1.52
C PRO A 236 1.98 -1.87 1.32
N GLN A 237 1.56 -1.05 0.35
CA GLN A 237 0.17 -1.03 -0.10
C GLN A 237 0.03 -1.75 -1.43
N SER A 238 -0.72 -2.84 -1.45
CA SER A 238 -1.06 -3.54 -2.67
C SER A 238 -1.94 -2.66 -3.56
N VAL A 239 -1.51 -2.44 -4.80
CA VAL A 239 -2.33 -1.85 -5.87
C VAL A 239 -3.03 -3.00 -6.58
N ILE A 240 -4.33 -3.05 -6.46
CA ILE A 240 -5.17 -4.17 -6.91
C ILE A 240 -6.26 -3.72 -7.85
N ILE A 241 -6.68 -4.64 -8.72
CA ILE A 241 -7.79 -4.45 -9.66
C ILE A 241 -8.75 -5.64 -9.58
N SER A 242 -10.04 -5.37 -9.80
CA SER A 242 -11.05 -6.43 -9.92
C SER A 242 -10.71 -7.37 -11.07
N LYS A 243 -10.65 -8.68 -10.79
CA LYS A 243 -10.44 -9.68 -11.84
C LYS A 243 -11.56 -9.63 -12.89
N LYS A 244 -12.81 -9.37 -12.48
CA LYS A 244 -13.95 -9.21 -13.38
C LYS A 244 -13.78 -8.04 -14.35
N PHE A 245 -13.14 -6.95 -13.91
CA PHE A 245 -12.82 -5.81 -14.77
C PHE A 245 -11.57 -6.10 -15.62
N TRP A 246 -10.52 -6.63 -15.00
CA TRP A 246 -9.26 -6.97 -15.65
C TRP A 246 -9.43 -7.92 -16.84
N ASP A 247 -10.26 -8.96 -16.68
CA ASP A 247 -10.49 -9.96 -17.73
C ASP A 247 -11.21 -9.38 -18.97
N LYS A 248 -11.91 -8.25 -18.83
CA LYS A 248 -12.54 -7.53 -19.94
C LYS A 248 -11.59 -6.61 -20.71
N LEU A 249 -10.40 -6.35 -20.16
CA LEU A 249 -9.41 -5.53 -20.83
C LEU A 249 -8.69 -6.32 -21.93
N SER A 250 -8.47 -5.67 -23.08
CA SER A 250 -7.59 -6.20 -24.12
C SER A 250 -6.14 -6.31 -23.64
N ALA A 251 -5.31 -7.06 -24.34
CA ALA A 251 -3.89 -7.17 -24.02
C ALA A 251 -3.17 -5.80 -24.01
N ALA A 252 -3.55 -4.90 -24.92
CA ALA A 252 -3.01 -3.55 -24.98
C ALA A 252 -3.43 -2.70 -23.75
N GLU A 253 -4.71 -2.76 -23.35
CA GLU A 253 -5.21 -2.07 -22.16
C GLU A 253 -4.56 -2.60 -20.88
N LYS A 254 -4.42 -3.92 -20.75
CA LYS A 254 -3.70 -4.56 -19.62
C LYS A 254 -2.26 -4.07 -19.54
N LYS A 255 -1.58 -3.96 -20.68
CA LYS A 255 -0.21 -3.43 -20.71
C LYS A 255 -0.16 -1.96 -20.28
N ILE A 256 -1.07 -1.11 -20.75
CA ILE A 256 -1.14 0.31 -20.35
C ILE A 256 -1.33 0.42 -18.84
N VAL A 257 -2.27 -0.32 -18.27
CA VAL A 257 -2.57 -0.28 -16.83
C VAL A 257 -1.39 -0.83 -16.00
N GLY A 258 -0.78 -1.94 -16.40
CA GLY A 258 0.35 -2.55 -15.71
C GLY A 258 1.60 -1.66 -15.73
N ASP A 259 1.95 -1.10 -16.88
CA ASP A 259 3.06 -0.16 -17.02
C ASP A 259 2.83 1.11 -16.18
N ALA A 260 1.59 1.61 -16.17
CA ALA A 260 1.21 2.78 -15.39
C ALA A 260 1.34 2.53 -13.87
N VAL A 261 0.99 1.34 -13.38
CA VAL A 261 1.23 0.98 -11.97
C VAL A 261 2.73 0.96 -11.66
N THR A 262 3.54 0.36 -12.53
CA THR A 262 5.01 0.29 -12.35
C THR A 262 5.63 1.69 -12.28
N GLU A 263 5.28 2.57 -13.21
CA GLU A 263 5.82 3.93 -13.27
C GLU A 263 5.32 4.79 -12.09
N SER A 264 4.03 4.72 -11.78
CA SER A 264 3.44 5.46 -10.68
C SER A 264 3.93 4.96 -9.30
N ALA A 265 4.25 3.67 -9.15
CA ALA A 265 4.82 3.14 -7.91
C ALA A 265 6.22 3.71 -7.65
N LYS A 266 7.06 3.80 -8.68
CA LYS A 266 8.38 4.44 -8.57
C LYS A 266 8.24 5.91 -8.15
N PHE A 267 7.42 6.68 -8.86
CA PHE A 267 7.13 8.08 -8.53
C PHE A 267 6.62 8.24 -7.10
N GLN A 268 5.68 7.39 -6.69
CA GLN A 268 5.07 7.43 -5.36
C GLN A 268 6.09 7.21 -4.24
N ARG A 269 6.94 6.17 -4.36
CA ARG A 269 7.99 5.88 -3.37
C ARG A 269 9.01 7.01 -3.27
N GLU A 270 9.44 7.57 -4.41
CA GLU A 270 10.33 8.74 -4.44
C GLU A 270 9.71 9.93 -3.71
N LYS A 271 8.42 10.21 -3.94
CA LYS A 271 7.69 11.29 -3.25
C LYS A 271 7.52 11.01 -1.76
N ALA A 272 7.17 9.80 -1.36
CA ALA A 272 7.01 9.42 0.05
C ALA A 272 8.31 9.69 0.84
N ARG A 273 9.42 9.20 0.32
CA ARG A 273 10.75 9.32 0.94
C ARG A 273 11.26 10.76 0.96
N ALA A 274 11.06 11.51 -0.12
CA ALA A 274 11.48 12.90 -0.20
C ALA A 274 10.72 13.83 0.75
N LEU A 275 9.46 13.51 1.07
CA LEU A 275 8.62 14.34 1.92
C LEU A 275 8.72 14.01 3.41
N GLU A 276 9.29 12.87 3.79
CA GLU A 276 9.27 12.35 5.16
C GLU A 276 9.81 13.35 6.20
N ALA A 277 10.99 13.94 5.93
CA ALA A 277 11.61 14.90 6.85
C ALA A 277 10.76 16.16 7.03
N SER A 278 10.23 16.72 5.94
CA SER A 278 9.38 17.92 5.98
C SER A 278 8.03 17.66 6.68
N ILE A 279 7.49 16.45 6.52
CA ILE A 279 6.28 16.02 7.20
C ILE A 279 6.52 15.91 8.71
N LEU A 280 7.64 15.32 9.13
CA LEU A 280 8.01 15.22 10.54
C LEU A 280 8.16 16.61 11.18
N ASP A 281 8.79 17.54 10.47
CA ASP A 281 8.90 18.93 10.94
C ASP A 281 7.53 19.62 11.04
N ASN A 282 6.61 19.34 10.12
CA ASN A 282 5.24 19.85 10.19
C ASN A 282 4.50 19.30 11.42
N LEU A 283 4.64 18.02 11.76
CA LEU A 283 4.06 17.43 12.96
C LEU A 283 4.56 18.12 14.24
N LYS A 284 5.88 18.39 14.32
CA LYS A 284 6.48 19.15 15.44
C LYS A 284 5.94 20.58 15.53
N LYS A 285 5.84 21.29 14.39
CA LYS A 285 5.25 22.64 14.31
C LYS A 285 3.80 22.69 14.76
N ASN A 286 3.05 21.60 14.55
CA ASN A 286 1.67 21.45 15.02
C ASN A 286 1.56 20.92 16.45
N GLY A 287 2.66 20.93 17.21
CA GLY A 287 2.68 20.67 18.66
C GLY A 287 2.83 19.21 19.05
N MET A 288 3.17 18.29 18.13
CA MET A 288 3.52 16.92 18.53
C MET A 288 4.91 16.87 19.17
N GLN A 289 5.00 16.24 20.33
CA GLN A 289 6.27 15.87 20.96
C GLN A 289 6.78 14.60 20.29
N VAL A 290 7.90 14.72 19.58
CA VAL A 290 8.51 13.59 18.87
C VAL A 290 9.68 13.06 19.71
N THR A 291 9.63 11.78 20.06
CA THR A 291 10.67 11.06 20.80
C THR A 291 11.26 9.93 19.98
N GLN A 292 12.47 9.52 20.33
CA GLN A 292 13.14 8.32 19.83
C GLN A 292 13.54 7.47 21.02
N LEU A 293 13.30 6.18 20.96
CA LEU A 293 13.77 5.26 21.98
C LEU A 293 15.30 5.09 21.88
N PRO A 294 16.02 5.07 23.01
CA PRO A 294 17.40 4.63 23.03
C PRO A 294 17.55 3.22 22.46
N GLU A 295 18.72 2.88 21.91
CA GLU A 295 18.92 1.56 21.27
C GLU A 295 18.65 0.38 22.23
N ALA A 296 18.96 0.53 23.51
CA ALA A 296 18.64 -0.48 24.53
C ALA A 296 17.12 -0.73 24.64
N GLU A 297 16.32 0.33 24.56
CA GLU A 297 14.85 0.22 24.58
C GLU A 297 14.30 -0.31 23.25
N MET A 298 14.90 0.07 22.13
CA MET A 298 14.57 -0.52 20.84
C MET A 298 14.88 -2.02 20.80
N ALA A 299 15.97 -2.47 21.42
CA ALA A 299 16.27 -3.90 21.56
C ALA A 299 15.20 -4.63 22.38
N LYS A 300 14.80 -4.07 23.53
CA LYS A 300 13.69 -4.62 24.35
C LYS A 300 12.38 -4.68 23.54
N LEU A 301 12.08 -3.65 22.77
CA LEU A 301 10.88 -3.61 21.91
C LEU A 301 10.89 -4.76 20.90
N ARG A 302 12.03 -4.97 20.22
CA ARG A 302 12.23 -6.10 19.30
C ARG A 302 12.08 -7.45 20.00
N ASP A 303 12.68 -7.60 21.20
CA ASP A 303 12.64 -8.85 21.95
C ASP A 303 11.21 -9.21 22.42
N LYS A 304 10.43 -8.22 22.89
CA LYS A 304 9.02 -8.43 23.23
C LYS A 304 8.16 -8.86 22.03
N MET A 305 8.47 -8.37 20.82
CA MET A 305 7.71 -8.70 19.60
C MET A 305 8.17 -9.98 18.91
N ARG A 306 9.39 -10.46 19.17
CA ARG A 306 9.97 -11.68 18.53
C ARG A 306 9.09 -12.92 18.66
N PRO A 307 8.48 -13.25 19.81
CA PRO A 307 7.59 -14.42 19.93
C PRO A 307 6.37 -14.33 19.00
N VAL A 308 5.87 -13.11 18.73
CA VAL A 308 4.75 -12.90 17.82
C VAL A 308 5.17 -13.22 16.39
N THR A 309 6.31 -12.70 15.95
CA THR A 309 6.89 -13.02 14.63
C THR A 309 7.12 -14.53 14.48
N ALA A 310 7.63 -15.21 15.50
CA ALA A 310 7.85 -16.65 15.47
C ALA A 310 6.52 -17.42 15.33
N LYS A 311 5.49 -17.05 16.10
CA LYS A 311 4.14 -17.63 16.02
C LYS A 311 3.56 -17.52 14.62
N TYR A 312 3.56 -16.32 14.06
CA TYR A 312 2.98 -16.08 12.74
C TYR A 312 3.86 -16.61 11.59
N GLY A 313 5.18 -16.79 11.81
CA GLY A 313 6.06 -17.47 10.89
C GLY A 313 5.62 -18.91 10.60
N VAL A 314 5.11 -19.61 11.61
CA VAL A 314 4.49 -20.95 11.43
C VAL A 314 3.19 -20.84 10.61
N THR A 315 2.37 -19.83 10.90
CA THR A 315 1.07 -19.63 10.22
C THR A 315 1.23 -19.34 8.73
N VAL A 316 2.16 -18.43 8.35
CA VAL A 316 2.39 -18.06 6.95
C VAL A 316 3.20 -19.10 6.18
N GLY A 317 3.91 -20.00 6.90
CA GLY A 317 4.78 -21.03 6.35
C GLY A 317 6.27 -20.62 6.41
N GLN A 318 7.07 -21.48 7.03
CA GLN A 318 8.50 -21.24 7.24
C GLN A 318 9.29 -21.03 5.94
N ASP A 319 8.87 -21.69 4.86
CA ASP A 319 9.55 -21.55 3.56
C ASP A 319 9.36 -20.13 2.98
N LEU A 320 8.16 -19.55 3.10
CA LEU A 320 7.93 -18.18 2.70
C LEU A 320 8.78 -17.19 3.53
N VAL A 321 8.88 -17.42 4.85
CA VAL A 321 9.74 -16.60 5.72
C VAL A 321 11.20 -16.69 5.29
N LYS A 322 11.70 -17.87 4.96
CA LYS A 322 13.08 -18.08 4.47
C LYS A 322 13.31 -17.43 3.11
N GLU A 323 12.35 -17.57 2.17
CA GLU A 323 12.42 -16.93 0.85
C GLU A 323 12.55 -15.40 1.01
N LEU A 324 11.66 -14.79 1.79
CA LEU A 324 11.67 -13.36 2.07
C LEU A 324 12.99 -12.94 2.74
N GLN A 325 13.45 -13.68 3.77
CA GLN A 325 14.70 -13.36 4.46
C GLN A 325 15.90 -13.42 3.50
N ALA A 326 15.93 -14.39 2.59
CA ALA A 326 16.98 -14.49 1.58
C ALA A 326 17.00 -13.28 0.61
N GLU A 327 15.85 -12.73 0.27
CA GLU A 327 15.77 -11.50 -0.53
C GLU A 327 16.32 -10.28 0.25
N ILE A 328 15.98 -10.16 1.54
CA ILE A 328 16.51 -9.12 2.43
C ILE A 328 18.03 -9.24 2.58
N ASP A 329 18.54 -10.44 2.84
CA ASP A 329 19.97 -10.69 3.08
C ASP A 329 20.83 -10.36 1.85
N LYS A 330 20.31 -10.53 0.63
CA LYS A 330 20.98 -10.08 -0.60
C LYS A 330 21.19 -8.57 -0.59
N VAL A 331 20.17 -7.79 -0.17
CA VAL A 331 20.28 -6.32 -0.08
C VAL A 331 21.28 -5.91 0.98
N ARG A 332 21.26 -6.55 2.15
CA ARG A 332 22.20 -6.29 3.26
C ARG A 332 23.64 -6.58 2.85
N SER A 333 23.86 -7.73 2.21
CA SER A 333 25.19 -8.14 1.73
C SER A 333 25.73 -7.17 0.65
N ALA A 334 24.87 -6.72 -0.27
CA ALA A 334 25.24 -5.75 -1.29
C ALA A 334 25.60 -4.38 -0.68
N ALA A 335 24.92 -3.97 0.38
CA ALA A 335 25.21 -2.72 1.09
C ALA A 335 26.50 -2.78 1.92
N ALA A 336 26.86 -3.96 2.44
CA ALA A 336 28.09 -4.19 3.22
C ALA A 336 29.33 -4.38 2.35
N ALA A 337 29.20 -4.64 1.04
CA ALA A 337 30.33 -4.81 0.14
C ALA A 337 31.07 -3.46 -0.04
N PRO A 338 32.42 -3.41 0.15
CA PRO A 338 33.17 -2.18 -0.06
C PRO A 338 33.01 -1.70 -1.49
N ALA A 339 32.74 -0.39 -1.65
CA ALA A 339 32.65 0.24 -2.96
C ALA A 339 33.89 -0.13 -3.78
N LYS A 340 33.71 -0.86 -4.90
CA LYS A 340 34.81 -1.12 -5.83
C LYS A 340 35.39 0.25 -6.21
N LYS A 341 36.61 0.55 -5.74
CA LYS A 341 37.38 1.70 -6.22
C LYS A 341 37.41 1.57 -7.72
N SER A 342 36.73 2.48 -8.43
CA SER A 342 36.95 2.68 -9.88
C SER A 342 38.38 3.08 -10.06
N GLY A 343 39.24 2.10 -10.35
CA GLY A 343 40.62 2.35 -10.77
C GLY A 343 40.57 3.17 -12.05
N LYS A 344 41.40 4.20 -12.04
CA LYS A 344 41.69 5.06 -13.19
C LYS A 344 42.18 4.26 -14.39
#